data_eee6ebde6ba2bc7fe8a49ab9d1a46f5f
#
_entry.id   eee6ebde6ba2bc7fe8a49ab9d1a46f5f
#
_cell.length_a   1.000
_cell.length_b   1.000
_cell.length_c   1.000
_cell.angle_alpha   90.00
_cell.angle_beta   90.00
_cell.angle_gamma   90.00
#
_symmetry.space_group_name_H-M   'P 1'
#
loop_
_entity.id
_entity.type
_entity.pdbx_description
1 polymer ?
#
loop_
_entity_poly.entity_id
_entity_poly.type
_entity_poly.pdbx_seq_one_letter_code
_entity_poly.pdbx_strand_id
1 'polypeptide(L)'
;QVIERRIGDLMRVPCGLTDKQVEWILNYQRENDLRFGESAIELGLARREDVLWALSQQFHYPYAIDEKQVNPELVIAANPFSDEAEAFRELRSQLLMGVMAPDQPRRALAVVSPDVGDGKTYLASNIAAAFSQLGGPTLFIDADMRSPRSQDVFGITLKRSGLTAMLSGRAEEGLIQRSSQLPSLFVLP
;
A
#
# COMPACT_ATOMS: atom_id res chain seq x y z
N GLN A 1 -6.97 -21.30 -14.31
CA GLN A 1 -6.60 -20.20 -15.22
C GLN A 1 -7.26 -18.94 -14.67
N VAL A 2 -6.47 -18.06 -14.04
CA VAL A 2 -6.92 -16.72 -13.67
C VAL A 2 -6.99 -15.94 -14.97
N ILE A 3 -8.20 -15.59 -15.40
CA ILE A 3 -8.41 -14.71 -16.55
C ILE A 3 -8.01 -13.30 -16.06
N GLU A 4 -6.86 -12.85 -16.48
CA GLU A 4 -6.42 -11.46 -16.27
C GLU A 4 -7.39 -10.53 -17.03
N ARG A 5 -8.36 -9.99 -16.31
CA ARG A 5 -9.26 -8.98 -16.87
C ARG A 5 -8.50 -7.67 -17.03
N ARG A 6 -8.48 -7.13 -18.24
CA ARG A 6 -7.86 -5.82 -18.50
C ARG A 6 -8.60 -4.72 -17.75
N ILE A 7 -7.90 -3.69 -17.31
CA ILE A 7 -8.47 -2.56 -16.57
C ILE A 7 -9.67 -1.94 -17.29
N GLY A 8 -9.63 -1.84 -18.62
CA GLY A 8 -10.74 -1.34 -19.42
C GLY A 8 -12.02 -2.15 -19.25
N ASP A 9 -11.92 -3.49 -19.13
CA ASP A 9 -13.09 -4.36 -18.92
C ASP A 9 -13.66 -4.20 -17.50
N LEU A 10 -12.79 -4.00 -16.50
CA LEU A 10 -13.19 -3.78 -15.12
C LEU A 10 -13.86 -2.41 -14.91
N MET A 11 -13.44 -1.39 -15.66
CA MET A 11 -14.03 -0.05 -15.59
C MET A 11 -15.34 0.10 -16.37
N ARG A 12 -15.65 -0.80 -17.32
CA ARG A 12 -16.86 -0.71 -18.15
C ARG A 12 -18.13 -0.65 -17.34
N VAL A 13 -18.30 -1.55 -16.39
CA VAL A 13 -19.54 -1.67 -15.60
C VAL A 13 -19.67 -0.51 -14.60
N PRO A 14 -18.68 -0.25 -13.71
CA PRO A 14 -18.82 0.79 -12.70
C PRO A 14 -18.87 2.21 -13.29
N CYS A 15 -18.16 2.48 -14.40
CA CYS A 15 -18.14 3.80 -15.05
C CYS A 15 -19.18 3.93 -16.18
N GLY A 16 -19.90 2.86 -16.52
CA GLY A 16 -20.86 2.86 -17.63
C GLY A 16 -20.23 3.16 -19.00
N LEU A 17 -18.97 2.75 -19.21
CA LEU A 17 -18.25 3.06 -20.44
C LEU A 17 -18.78 2.26 -21.63
N THR A 18 -19.10 2.96 -22.71
CA THR A 18 -19.44 2.38 -24.00
C THR A 18 -18.20 1.97 -24.75
N ASP A 19 -18.34 1.08 -25.76
CA ASP A 19 -17.22 0.65 -26.62
C ASP A 19 -16.51 1.84 -27.29
N LYS A 20 -17.27 2.83 -27.74
CA LYS A 20 -16.73 4.06 -28.35
C LYS A 20 -15.90 4.88 -27.37
N GLN A 21 -16.33 4.97 -26.13
CA GLN A 21 -15.58 5.68 -25.09
C GLN A 21 -14.29 4.94 -24.71
N VAL A 22 -14.32 3.61 -24.62
CA VAL A 22 -13.11 2.80 -24.44
C VAL A 22 -12.12 3.02 -25.57
N GLU A 23 -12.59 3.02 -26.82
CA GLU A 23 -11.74 3.29 -27.99
C GLU A 23 -11.16 4.71 -27.97
N TRP A 24 -11.95 5.68 -27.55
CA TRP A 24 -11.49 7.06 -27.38
C TRP A 24 -10.40 7.19 -26.30
N ILE A 25 -10.59 6.54 -25.15
CA ILE A 25 -9.56 6.48 -24.09
C ILE A 25 -8.26 5.85 -24.61
N LEU A 26 -8.36 4.73 -25.36
CA LEU A 26 -7.18 4.07 -25.92
C LEU A 26 -6.42 4.91 -26.94
N ASN A 27 -7.13 5.71 -27.74
CA ASN A 27 -6.50 6.63 -28.68
C ASN A 27 -5.81 7.77 -27.92
N TYR A 28 -6.50 8.38 -26.96
CA TYR A 28 -5.95 9.45 -26.13
C TYR A 28 -4.72 9.01 -25.35
N GLN A 29 -4.74 7.79 -24.82
CA GLN A 29 -3.59 7.15 -24.15
C GLN A 29 -2.35 7.11 -25.06
N ARG A 30 -2.54 6.70 -26.32
CA ARG A 30 -1.41 6.60 -27.30
C ARG A 30 -0.85 7.95 -27.71
N GLU A 31 -1.71 8.96 -27.83
CA GLU A 31 -1.32 10.30 -28.24
C GLU A 31 -0.59 11.07 -27.16
N ASN A 32 -0.90 10.79 -25.88
CA ASN A 32 -0.38 11.54 -24.73
C ASN A 32 0.57 10.75 -23.84
N ASP A 33 0.89 9.49 -24.19
CA ASP A 33 1.76 8.60 -23.41
C ASP A 33 1.31 8.44 -21.95
N LEU A 34 -0.01 8.38 -21.73
CA LEU A 34 -0.66 8.23 -20.44
C LEU A 34 -1.09 6.78 -20.19
N ARG A 35 -1.41 6.46 -18.96
CA ARG A 35 -2.05 5.17 -18.61
C ARG A 35 -3.57 5.23 -18.89
N PHE A 36 -4.21 4.10 -19.13
CA PHE A 36 -5.64 4.02 -19.44
C PHE A 36 -6.52 4.76 -18.41
N GLY A 37 -6.24 4.55 -17.11
CA GLY A 37 -6.98 5.20 -16.02
C GLY A 37 -6.79 6.71 -15.99
N GLU A 38 -5.57 7.20 -16.22
CA GLU A 38 -5.25 8.63 -16.31
C GLU A 38 -5.98 9.28 -17.47
N SER A 39 -5.92 8.65 -18.63
CA SER A 39 -6.65 9.09 -19.83
C SER A 39 -8.16 9.16 -19.60
N ALA A 40 -8.73 8.17 -18.91
CA ALA A 40 -10.15 8.14 -18.59
C ALA A 40 -10.55 9.29 -17.65
N ILE A 41 -9.69 9.65 -16.69
CA ILE A 41 -9.90 10.77 -15.77
C ILE A 41 -9.81 12.11 -16.52
N GLU A 42 -8.77 12.31 -17.33
CA GLU A 42 -8.59 13.54 -18.09
C GLU A 42 -9.71 13.81 -19.10
N LEU A 43 -10.24 12.74 -19.70
CA LEU A 43 -11.40 12.84 -20.60
C LEU A 43 -12.73 13.00 -19.82
N GLY A 44 -12.71 12.99 -18.48
CA GLY A 44 -13.90 13.11 -17.67
C GLY A 44 -14.85 11.89 -17.75
N LEU A 45 -14.36 10.75 -18.23
CA LEU A 45 -15.13 9.53 -18.43
C LEU A 45 -15.10 8.59 -17.21
N ALA A 46 -14.18 8.82 -16.27
CA ALA A 46 -14.10 8.12 -15.00
C ALA A 46 -13.62 9.05 -13.90
N ARG A 47 -14.02 8.76 -12.67
CA ARG A 47 -13.45 9.41 -11.48
C ARG A 47 -12.24 8.64 -11.01
N ARG A 48 -11.36 9.29 -10.27
CA ARG A 48 -10.17 8.66 -9.68
C ARG A 48 -10.54 7.42 -8.86
N GLU A 49 -11.60 7.50 -8.07
CA GLU A 49 -12.11 6.40 -7.24
C GLU A 49 -12.48 5.16 -8.06
N ASP A 50 -13.10 5.36 -9.23
CA ASP A 50 -13.52 4.28 -10.13
C ASP A 50 -12.30 3.55 -10.72
N VAL A 51 -11.27 4.31 -11.10
CA VAL A 51 -9.99 3.77 -11.60
C VAL A 51 -9.29 2.97 -10.49
N LEU A 52 -9.23 3.54 -9.30
CA LEU A 52 -8.60 2.91 -8.13
C LEU A 52 -9.32 1.61 -7.75
N TRP A 53 -10.65 1.62 -7.77
CA TRP A 53 -11.46 0.42 -7.54
C TRP A 53 -11.15 -0.67 -8.60
N ALA A 54 -11.13 -0.31 -9.89
CA ALA A 54 -10.84 -1.25 -10.97
C ALA A 54 -9.45 -1.87 -10.84
N LEU A 55 -8.45 -1.06 -10.49
CA LEU A 55 -7.09 -1.53 -10.25
C LEU A 55 -6.99 -2.42 -9.01
N SER A 56 -7.71 -2.09 -7.93
CA SER A 56 -7.78 -2.95 -6.75
C SER A 56 -8.32 -4.34 -7.09
N GLN A 57 -9.32 -4.42 -7.97
CA GLN A 57 -9.87 -5.68 -8.45
C GLN A 57 -8.90 -6.44 -9.35
N GLN A 58 -8.20 -5.74 -10.23
CA GLN A 58 -7.24 -6.36 -11.15
C GLN A 58 -6.04 -6.97 -10.42
N PHE A 59 -5.52 -6.25 -9.44
CA PHE A 59 -4.31 -6.65 -8.73
C PHE A 59 -4.57 -7.28 -7.35
N HIS A 60 -5.85 -7.44 -6.96
CA HIS A 60 -6.27 -7.95 -5.65
C HIS A 60 -5.67 -7.16 -4.48
N TYR A 61 -5.42 -5.86 -4.68
CA TYR A 61 -4.93 -4.99 -3.62
C TYR A 61 -6.08 -4.53 -2.73
N PRO A 62 -5.96 -4.68 -1.40
CA PRO A 62 -6.86 -3.98 -0.50
C PRO A 62 -6.62 -2.47 -0.68
N TYR A 63 -7.63 -1.78 -1.17
CA TYR A 63 -7.61 -0.35 -1.39
C TYR A 63 -8.39 0.36 -0.29
N ALA A 64 -7.80 1.38 0.33
CA ALA A 64 -8.49 2.22 1.28
C ALA A 64 -9.51 3.10 0.52
N ILE A 65 -10.79 2.84 0.73
CA ILE A 65 -11.91 3.56 0.08
C ILE A 65 -12.01 5.02 0.55
N ASP A 66 -11.40 5.36 1.69
CA ASP A 66 -11.47 6.69 2.29
C ASP A 66 -10.09 7.36 2.32
N GLU A 67 -9.79 8.13 1.28
CA GLU A 67 -8.54 8.89 1.13
C GLU A 67 -8.31 9.90 2.28
N LYS A 68 -9.36 10.35 2.96
CA LYS A 68 -9.26 11.35 4.03
C LYS A 68 -8.64 10.81 5.32
N GLN A 69 -8.54 9.49 5.44
CA GLN A 69 -8.00 8.82 6.63
C GLN A 69 -6.58 8.28 6.44
N VAL A 70 -6.04 8.32 5.21
CA VAL A 70 -4.71 7.78 4.91
C VAL A 70 -3.65 8.86 5.10
N ASN A 71 -2.62 8.55 5.89
CA ASN A 71 -1.48 9.44 6.03
C ASN A 71 -0.76 9.58 4.66
N PRO A 72 -0.50 10.82 4.18
CA PRO A 72 0.18 11.05 2.89
C PRO A 72 1.57 10.40 2.79
N GLU A 73 2.27 10.22 3.91
CA GLU A 73 3.56 9.55 3.95
C GLU A 73 3.46 8.06 3.57
N LEU A 74 2.27 7.46 3.68
CA LEU A 74 2.03 6.07 3.28
C LEU A 74 1.65 6.01 1.80
N VAL A 75 2.60 6.33 0.92
CA VAL A 75 2.36 6.50 -0.54
C VAL A 75 1.78 5.26 -1.20
N ILE A 76 2.12 4.08 -0.72
CA ILE A 76 1.56 2.79 -1.18
C ILE A 76 0.02 2.76 -1.06
N ALA A 77 -0.53 3.43 -0.07
CA ALA A 77 -1.97 3.50 0.17
C ALA A 77 -2.59 4.83 -0.29
N ALA A 78 -1.87 5.95 -0.08
CA ALA A 78 -2.36 7.29 -0.40
C ALA A 78 -2.29 7.59 -1.91
N ASN A 79 -1.22 7.15 -2.58
CA ASN A 79 -1.03 7.36 -4.01
C ASN A 79 -0.47 6.10 -4.71
N PRO A 80 -1.24 5.02 -4.77
CA PRO A 80 -0.78 3.69 -5.15
C PRO A 80 -0.28 3.57 -6.61
N PHE A 81 -0.47 4.59 -7.44
CA PHE A 81 -0.06 4.61 -8.85
C PHE A 81 1.05 5.60 -9.16
N SER A 82 1.62 6.23 -8.13
CA SER A 82 2.80 7.06 -8.30
C SER A 82 4.04 6.21 -8.61
N ASP A 83 5.00 6.82 -9.27
CA ASP A 83 6.32 6.19 -9.53
C ASP A 83 7.00 5.79 -8.22
N GLU A 84 6.76 6.56 -7.18
CA GLU A 84 7.27 6.32 -5.83
C GLU A 84 6.65 5.04 -5.22
N ALA A 85 5.35 4.82 -5.36
CA ALA A 85 4.69 3.59 -4.94
C ALA A 85 5.19 2.38 -5.75
N GLU A 86 5.46 2.58 -7.04
CA GLU A 86 6.02 1.53 -7.91
C GLU A 86 7.45 1.17 -7.49
N ALA A 87 8.28 2.14 -7.14
CA ALA A 87 9.63 1.90 -6.61
C ALA A 87 9.60 1.04 -5.33
N PHE A 88 8.62 1.25 -4.44
CA PHE A 88 8.44 0.38 -3.27
C PHE A 88 8.02 -1.05 -3.63
N ARG A 89 7.18 -1.22 -4.65
CA ARG A 89 6.81 -2.57 -5.15
C ARG A 89 7.99 -3.28 -5.80
N GLU A 90 8.81 -2.56 -6.54
CA GLU A 90 10.03 -3.07 -7.13
C GLU A 90 11.01 -3.52 -6.04
N LEU A 91 11.27 -2.67 -5.03
CA LEU A 91 12.12 -3.01 -3.89
C LEU A 91 11.60 -4.25 -3.15
N ARG A 92 10.29 -4.34 -2.91
CA ARG A 92 9.67 -5.55 -2.35
C ARG A 92 9.96 -6.78 -3.20
N SER A 93 9.82 -6.67 -4.52
CA SER A 93 10.06 -7.78 -5.44
C SER A 93 11.52 -8.23 -5.42
N GLN A 94 12.45 -7.30 -5.36
CA GLN A 94 13.89 -7.61 -5.21
C GLN A 94 14.17 -8.32 -3.88
N LEU A 95 13.56 -7.89 -2.78
CA LEU A 95 13.69 -8.55 -1.48
C LEU A 95 13.14 -9.98 -1.51
N LEU A 96 12.00 -10.21 -2.17
CA LEU A 96 11.38 -11.52 -2.31
C LEU A 96 12.15 -12.47 -3.24
N MET A 97 12.86 -11.95 -4.23
CA MET A 97 13.73 -12.75 -5.08
C MET A 97 15.10 -13.04 -4.43
N GLY A 98 15.43 -12.30 -3.37
CA GLY A 98 16.70 -12.40 -2.67
C GLY A 98 16.55 -12.90 -1.23
N VAL A 99 16.87 -12.04 -0.28
CA VAL A 99 17.02 -12.40 1.16
C VAL A 99 15.71 -12.84 1.85
N MET A 100 14.56 -12.56 1.27
CA MET A 100 13.24 -12.93 1.79
C MET A 100 12.52 -13.94 0.87
N ALA A 101 13.25 -14.66 0.04
CA ALA A 101 12.66 -15.64 -0.86
C ALA A 101 11.90 -16.73 -0.06
N PRO A 102 10.79 -17.28 -0.60
CA PRO A 102 9.92 -18.22 0.13
C PRO A 102 10.62 -19.53 0.56
N ASP A 103 11.68 -19.91 -0.13
CA ASP A 103 12.52 -21.07 0.17
C ASP A 103 13.58 -20.80 1.24
N GLN A 104 13.74 -19.54 1.64
CA GLN A 104 14.68 -19.13 2.68
C GLN A 104 14.02 -19.14 4.07
N PRO A 105 14.81 -19.30 5.15
CA PRO A 105 14.29 -19.15 6.51
C PRO A 105 13.61 -17.78 6.69
N ARG A 106 12.50 -17.75 7.40
CA ARG A 106 11.80 -16.50 7.72
C ARG A 106 12.74 -15.54 8.46
N ARG A 107 12.80 -14.31 7.97
CA ARG A 107 13.67 -13.25 8.51
C ARG A 107 12.86 -12.01 8.81
N ALA A 108 13.34 -11.23 9.78
CA ALA A 108 12.91 -9.86 9.98
C ALA A 108 13.80 -8.91 9.15
N LEU A 109 13.20 -7.88 8.57
CA LEU A 109 13.90 -6.79 7.90
C LEU A 109 14.03 -5.64 8.89
N ALA A 110 15.25 -5.20 9.18
CA ALA A 110 15.52 -4.02 9.98
C ALA A 110 15.88 -2.83 9.07
N VAL A 111 15.22 -1.70 9.27
CA VAL A 111 15.54 -0.44 8.60
C VAL A 111 16.26 0.45 9.59
N VAL A 112 17.52 0.78 9.30
CA VAL A 112 18.40 1.55 10.16
C VAL A 112 19.05 2.69 9.39
N SER A 113 19.39 3.78 10.07
CA SER A 113 20.17 4.89 9.52
C SER A 113 20.95 5.59 10.63
N PRO A 114 22.03 6.35 10.31
CA PRO A 114 22.86 7.03 11.30
C PRO A 114 22.12 8.16 12.01
N ASP A 115 21.27 8.92 11.31
CA ASP A 115 20.69 10.15 11.84
C ASP A 115 19.16 10.11 11.98
N VAL A 116 18.65 11.03 12.80
CA VAL A 116 17.21 11.30 12.92
C VAL A 116 16.76 12.08 11.67
N GLY A 117 15.63 11.71 11.11
CA GLY A 117 15.09 12.38 9.91
C GLY A 117 15.49 11.76 8.57
N ASP A 118 16.32 10.75 8.54
CA ASP A 118 16.76 10.05 7.30
C ASP A 118 15.65 9.25 6.58
N GLY A 119 14.42 9.30 7.07
CA GLY A 119 13.28 8.63 6.44
C GLY A 119 13.09 7.16 6.81
N LYS A 120 13.70 6.64 7.89
CA LYS A 120 13.54 5.24 8.34
C LYS A 120 12.09 4.79 8.42
N THR A 121 11.28 5.56 9.15
CA THR A 121 9.85 5.24 9.33
C THR A 121 9.10 5.29 8.00
N TYR A 122 9.39 6.27 7.16
CA TYR A 122 8.82 6.40 5.83
C TYR A 122 9.13 5.16 4.97
N LEU A 123 10.41 4.78 4.88
CA LEU A 123 10.84 3.60 4.12
C LEU A 123 10.20 2.32 4.69
N ALA A 124 10.32 2.11 6.00
CA ALA A 124 9.83 0.89 6.65
C ALA A 124 8.31 0.72 6.54
N SER A 125 7.54 1.81 6.72
CA SER A 125 6.09 1.75 6.64
C SER A 125 5.58 1.45 5.23
N ASN A 126 6.18 2.06 4.20
CA ASN A 126 5.81 1.81 2.81
C ASN A 126 6.23 0.41 2.35
N ILE A 127 7.39 -0.10 2.77
CA ILE A 127 7.79 -1.49 2.52
C ILE A 127 6.83 -2.47 3.21
N ALA A 128 6.47 -2.24 4.47
CA ALA A 128 5.52 -3.09 5.19
C ALA A 128 4.13 -3.08 4.51
N ALA A 129 3.67 -1.89 4.07
CA ALA A 129 2.44 -1.74 3.29
C ALA A 129 2.53 -2.52 1.97
N ALA A 130 3.65 -2.43 1.24
CA ALA A 130 3.86 -3.15 0.00
C ALA A 130 3.83 -4.68 0.20
N PHE A 131 4.42 -5.20 1.28
CA PHE A 131 4.33 -6.62 1.62
C PHE A 131 2.92 -7.05 1.99
N SER A 132 2.19 -6.24 2.78
CA SER A 132 0.82 -6.54 3.19
C SER A 132 -0.16 -6.67 2.01
N GLN A 133 0.13 -5.99 0.90
CA GLN A 133 -0.65 -6.06 -0.34
C GLN A 133 -0.58 -7.46 -1.01
N LEU A 134 0.39 -8.29 -0.66
CA LEU A 134 0.47 -9.67 -1.14
C LEU A 134 -0.54 -10.61 -0.45
N GLY A 135 -1.32 -10.09 0.51
CA GLY A 135 -2.36 -10.85 1.21
C GLY A 135 -1.84 -11.66 2.40
N GLY A 136 -0.54 -11.84 2.54
CA GLY A 136 0.07 -12.47 3.71
C GLY A 136 0.14 -11.53 4.92
N PRO A 137 0.02 -12.04 6.17
CA PRO A 137 0.13 -11.20 7.36
C PRO A 137 1.54 -10.59 7.46
N THR A 138 1.60 -9.27 7.57
CA THR A 138 2.83 -8.50 7.72
C THR A 138 2.79 -7.80 9.07
N LEU A 139 3.85 -7.93 9.88
CA LEU A 139 3.99 -7.24 11.15
C LEU A 139 5.01 -6.11 11.00
N PHE A 140 4.57 -4.89 11.26
CA PHE A 140 5.43 -3.74 11.46
C PHE A 140 5.70 -3.56 12.95
N ILE A 141 6.97 -3.39 13.32
CA ILE A 141 7.38 -3.14 14.71
C ILE A 141 8.08 -1.78 14.74
N ASP A 142 7.53 -0.85 15.51
CA ASP A 142 8.19 0.44 15.75
C ASP A 142 9.25 0.27 16.85
N ALA A 143 10.50 0.21 16.43
CA ALA A 143 11.63 0.06 17.34
C ALA A 143 12.23 1.42 17.77
N ASP A 144 11.67 2.53 17.30
CA ASP A 144 12.05 3.87 17.78
C ASP A 144 11.34 4.19 19.11
N MET A 145 11.91 3.72 20.22
CA MET A 145 11.38 3.93 21.55
C MET A 145 11.53 5.37 22.06
N ARG A 146 12.17 6.27 21.30
CA ARG A 146 12.35 7.68 21.66
C ARG A 146 11.32 8.58 21.03
N SER A 147 11.04 8.35 19.75
CA SER A 147 10.13 9.17 18.95
C SER A 147 9.28 8.29 18.02
N PRO A 148 8.46 7.37 18.59
CA PRO A 148 7.66 6.46 17.78
C PRO A 148 6.66 7.26 16.93
N ARG A 149 6.49 6.87 15.66
CA ARG A 149 5.58 7.53 14.71
C ARG A 149 4.61 6.57 14.02
N SER A 150 4.71 5.29 14.31
CA SER A 150 3.87 4.28 13.65
C SER A 150 2.37 4.51 13.84
N GLN A 151 1.96 5.03 15.02
CA GLN A 151 0.57 5.38 15.29
C GLN A 151 0.05 6.45 14.32
N ASP A 152 0.86 7.48 14.05
CA ASP A 152 0.47 8.57 13.15
C ASP A 152 0.43 8.11 11.70
N VAL A 153 1.43 7.32 11.28
CA VAL A 153 1.54 6.81 9.92
C VAL A 153 0.41 5.84 9.57
N PHE A 154 0.07 4.93 10.50
CA PHE A 154 -0.95 3.90 10.24
C PHE A 154 -2.34 4.25 10.80
N GLY A 155 -2.53 5.45 11.32
CA GLY A 155 -3.80 5.90 11.87
C GLY A 155 -4.28 5.05 13.04
N ILE A 156 -3.36 4.56 13.89
CA ILE A 156 -3.68 3.69 15.01
C ILE A 156 -3.92 4.52 16.25
N THR A 157 -5.05 4.30 16.91
CA THR A 157 -5.32 4.91 18.21
C THR A 157 -4.58 4.16 19.29
N LEU A 158 -3.54 4.75 19.86
CA LEU A 158 -2.84 4.22 21.02
C LEU A 158 -3.78 4.17 22.23
N LYS A 159 -4.35 3.02 22.49
CA LYS A 159 -5.09 2.78 23.74
C LYS A 159 -4.19 2.22 24.86
N ARG A 160 -2.98 1.76 24.49
CA ARG A 160 -2.08 1.02 25.39
C ARG A 160 -0.62 1.21 24.98
N SER A 161 0.29 0.85 25.85
CA SER A 161 1.73 0.83 25.63
C SER A 161 2.13 -0.21 24.57
N GLY A 162 3.10 0.12 23.72
CA GLY A 162 3.58 -0.73 22.64
C GLY A 162 4.79 -1.61 22.98
N LEU A 163 5.81 -1.61 22.11
CA LEU A 163 7.03 -2.44 22.24
C LEU A 163 7.72 -2.29 23.59
N THR A 164 7.79 -1.08 24.15
CA THR A 164 8.43 -0.82 25.46
C THR A 164 7.77 -1.60 26.59
N ALA A 165 6.45 -1.74 26.61
CA ALA A 165 5.76 -2.51 27.61
C ALA A 165 6.03 -4.03 27.44
N MET A 166 6.09 -4.49 26.22
CA MET A 166 6.43 -5.87 25.91
C MET A 166 7.82 -6.23 26.44
N LEU A 167 8.81 -5.40 26.14
CA LEU A 167 10.20 -5.63 26.57
C LEU A 167 10.39 -5.52 28.09
N SER A 168 9.57 -4.72 28.78
CA SER A 168 9.62 -4.57 30.23
C SER A 168 8.81 -5.60 31.00
N GLY A 169 8.24 -6.60 30.33
CA GLY A 169 7.40 -7.63 30.97
C GLY A 169 6.05 -7.13 31.49
N ARG A 170 5.64 -5.91 31.11
CA ARG A 170 4.34 -5.30 31.47
C ARG A 170 3.32 -5.44 30.33
N ALA A 171 3.58 -6.36 29.40
CA ALA A 171 2.73 -6.56 28.26
C ALA A 171 1.35 -7.10 28.67
N GLU A 172 0.32 -6.38 28.28
CA GLU A 172 -1.05 -6.86 28.32
C GLU A 172 -1.42 -7.46 26.93
N GLU A 173 -2.53 -8.17 26.89
CA GLU A 173 -3.06 -8.66 25.60
C GLU A 173 -3.44 -7.50 24.68
N GLY A 174 -3.30 -7.70 23.36
CA GLY A 174 -3.77 -6.74 22.35
C GLY A 174 -2.82 -5.60 22.05
N LEU A 175 -1.51 -5.75 22.30
CA LEU A 175 -0.50 -4.75 21.90
C LEU A 175 -0.35 -4.63 20.38
N ILE A 176 -0.46 -5.74 19.66
CA ILE A 176 -0.43 -5.75 18.20
C ILE A 176 -1.81 -5.36 17.69
N GLN A 177 -1.84 -4.29 16.90
CA GLN A 177 -3.06 -3.75 16.33
C GLN A 177 -3.10 -4.00 14.82
N ARG A 178 -4.28 -4.30 14.29
CA ARG A 178 -4.49 -4.44 12.86
C ARG A 178 -4.75 -3.07 12.26
N SER A 179 -4.08 -2.74 11.14
CA SER A 179 -4.37 -1.53 10.40
C SER A 179 -5.81 -1.58 9.83
N SER A 180 -6.55 -0.49 9.97
CA SER A 180 -7.88 -0.34 9.37
C SER A 180 -7.82 -0.18 7.85
N GLN A 181 -6.71 0.37 7.35
CA GLN A 181 -6.50 0.70 5.95
C GLN A 181 -5.89 -0.46 5.15
N LEU A 182 -5.09 -1.28 5.82
CA LEU A 182 -4.35 -2.40 5.23
C LEU A 182 -4.67 -3.68 6.00
N PRO A 183 -5.68 -4.45 5.58
CA PRO A 183 -6.21 -5.57 6.38
C PRO A 183 -5.20 -6.68 6.72
N SER A 184 -4.13 -6.83 5.95
CA SER A 184 -3.07 -7.80 6.21
C SER A 184 -1.88 -7.21 6.98
N LEU A 185 -1.94 -5.92 7.35
CA LEU A 185 -0.90 -5.24 8.11
C LEU A 185 -1.26 -5.18 9.59
N PHE A 186 -0.33 -5.60 10.40
CA PHE A 186 -0.37 -5.56 11.86
C PHE A 186 0.77 -4.66 12.35
N VAL A 187 0.53 -3.90 13.39
CA VAL A 187 1.48 -2.91 13.93
C VAL A 187 1.67 -3.14 15.42
N LEU A 188 2.91 -3.22 15.86
CA LEU A 188 3.33 -3.12 17.24
C LEU A 188 4.01 -1.76 17.42
N PRO A 189 3.31 -0.78 18.01
CA PRO A 189 3.82 0.58 18.19
C PRO A 189 4.81 0.69 19.32
#